data_450a18f46d9f75713b8e9b9d1ea36d3d
#
_entry.id   450a18f46d9f75713b8e9b9d1ea36d3d
#
_cell.length_a   1.000
_cell.length_b   1.000
_cell.length_c   1.000
_cell.angle_alpha   90.00
_cell.angle_beta   90.00
_cell.angle_gamma   90.00
#
_symmetry.space_group_name_H-M   'P 1'
#
loop_
_entity.id
_entity.type
_entity.pdbx_description
1 polymer ?
#
loop_
_entity_poly.entity_id
_entity_poly.type
_entity_poly.pdbx_seq_one_letter_code
_entity_poly.pdbx_strand_id
1 'polypeptide(L)'
;MLEINKIYNEDCLEGMKKIDDKSVDFIFTDLPYGTTNCKWDSILPLNDYVELSGQYFYETDLFKLAQVTNSSLEYTRDWFYENKKNGLWTHYNRIIKDNGCIALFAQTPFDKVLGASNLSMLRYEWIWEKTQATGHLNAKKMPMKAHENILIFYKKLPTYNPQKTTGHTPIHSYTKYVETQNNTEIYGRMNKELSGGGETDRYPRSVITFASDKQKSCLHPTQKPLSLCEYMIKTYTNPGDLVLDSCAGSCTTAVAALNTGRNYICFEKDKDIFEVGSKRVREYINE
;
A
#
# COMPACT_ATOMS: atom_id res chain seq x y z
N MET A 1 23.61 -2.51 2.85
CA MET A 1 22.31 -3.24 2.91
C MET A 1 21.84 -3.30 4.35
N LEU A 2 20.56 -2.99 4.60
CA LEU A 2 19.95 -3.22 5.93
C LEU A 2 19.77 -4.72 6.18
N GLU A 3 19.79 -5.11 7.46
CA GLU A 3 19.46 -6.50 7.84
C GLU A 3 17.97 -6.76 7.58
N ILE A 4 17.66 -7.87 6.93
CA ILE A 4 16.27 -8.35 6.76
C ILE A 4 15.73 -8.92 8.07
N ASN A 5 14.41 -9.07 8.16
CA ASN A 5 13.70 -9.54 9.35
C ASN A 5 13.94 -8.64 10.58
N LYS A 6 13.97 -7.34 10.33
CA LYS A 6 14.24 -6.33 11.35
C LYS A 6 13.30 -5.13 11.25
N ILE A 7 12.99 -4.58 12.41
CA ILE A 7 12.24 -3.34 12.57
C ILE A 7 13.24 -2.25 12.99
N TYR A 8 13.20 -1.11 12.32
CA TYR A 8 14.10 0.02 12.58
C TYR A 8 13.34 1.19 13.17
N ASN A 9 13.82 1.73 14.30
CA ASN A 9 13.27 2.95 14.88
C ASN A 9 13.90 4.17 14.22
N GLU A 10 13.40 4.54 13.05
CA GLU A 10 13.87 5.70 12.31
C GLU A 10 12.79 6.22 11.32
N ASP A 11 13.00 7.42 10.83
CA ASP A 11 12.19 7.97 9.74
C ASP A 11 12.35 7.12 8.48
N CYS A 12 11.25 6.71 7.87
CA CYS A 12 11.27 5.81 6.72
C CYS A 12 11.97 6.42 5.50
N LEU A 13 11.89 7.74 5.27
CA LEU A 13 12.59 8.40 4.16
C LEU A 13 14.11 8.32 4.33
N GLU A 14 14.61 8.40 5.57
CA GLU A 14 16.04 8.22 5.86
C GLU A 14 16.43 6.73 5.82
N GLY A 15 15.60 5.86 6.40
CA GLY A 15 15.83 4.41 6.41
C GLY A 15 15.88 3.81 5.02
N MET A 16 14.96 4.20 4.14
CA MET A 16 14.91 3.70 2.77
C MET A 16 16.15 4.06 1.93
N LYS A 17 16.89 5.12 2.26
CA LYS A 17 18.18 5.45 1.59
C LYS A 17 19.21 4.32 1.71
N LYS A 18 19.09 3.49 2.75
CA LYS A 18 20.01 2.39 3.09
C LYS A 18 19.62 1.04 2.45
N ILE A 19 18.42 0.99 1.82
CA ILE A 19 17.94 -0.18 1.09
C ILE A 19 18.53 -0.16 -0.32
N ASP A 20 18.97 -1.32 -0.80
CA ASP A 20 19.54 -1.46 -2.14
C ASP A 20 18.48 -1.26 -3.22
N ASP A 21 18.90 -0.79 -4.39
CA ASP A 21 18.05 -0.60 -5.53
C ASP A 21 17.44 -1.94 -5.97
N LYS A 22 16.15 -1.93 -6.36
CA LYS A 22 15.43 -3.10 -6.90
C LYS A 22 15.57 -4.37 -6.05
N SER A 23 15.58 -4.23 -4.73
CA SER A 23 15.73 -5.34 -3.79
C SER A 23 14.42 -5.79 -3.14
N VAL A 24 13.39 -4.94 -3.12
CA VAL A 24 12.10 -5.19 -2.47
C VAL A 24 11.11 -5.79 -3.46
N ASP A 25 10.44 -6.89 -3.07
CA ASP A 25 9.42 -7.55 -3.88
C ASP A 25 8.05 -6.91 -3.71
N PHE A 26 7.72 -6.53 -2.47
CA PHE A 26 6.41 -5.99 -2.13
C PHE A 26 6.52 -4.87 -1.09
N ILE A 27 5.94 -3.72 -1.38
CA ILE A 27 5.76 -2.65 -0.40
C ILE A 27 4.31 -2.69 0.05
N PHE A 28 4.09 -2.88 1.35
CA PHE A 28 2.75 -3.00 1.92
C PHE A 28 2.66 -2.17 3.19
N THR A 29 1.95 -1.07 3.13
CA THR A 29 2.03 -0.04 4.18
C THR A 29 0.70 0.68 4.39
N ASP A 30 0.46 1.06 5.64
CA ASP A 30 -0.60 1.97 6.07
C ASP A 30 0.02 3.35 6.36
N LEU A 31 0.03 4.21 5.34
CA LEU A 31 0.59 5.56 5.46
C LEU A 31 -0.22 6.40 6.46
N PRO A 32 0.38 7.37 7.15
CA PRO A 32 -0.37 8.34 7.93
C PRO A 32 -1.21 9.23 6.99
N TYR A 33 -2.52 9.38 7.31
CA TYR A 33 -3.47 10.11 6.47
C TYR A 33 -3.59 11.60 6.78
N GLY A 34 -3.04 12.05 7.94
CA GLY A 34 -3.20 13.42 8.42
C GLY A 34 -4.64 13.77 8.81
N THR A 35 -5.43 12.78 9.19
CA THR A 35 -6.87 12.95 9.48
C THR A 35 -7.19 12.94 10.97
N THR A 36 -6.20 12.69 11.82
CA THR A 36 -6.34 12.67 13.27
C THR A 36 -5.45 13.73 13.92
N ASN A 37 -5.72 14.05 15.19
CA ASN A 37 -4.88 14.96 15.99
C ASN A 37 -3.66 14.25 16.62
N CYS A 38 -3.38 13.03 16.24
CA CYS A 38 -2.25 12.28 16.75
C CYS A 38 -0.93 12.76 16.13
N LYS A 39 0.12 12.92 16.93
CA LYS A 39 1.43 13.40 16.45
C LYS A 39 2.06 12.50 15.39
N TRP A 40 1.76 11.20 15.43
CA TRP A 40 2.25 10.22 14.46
C TRP A 40 1.48 10.24 13.12
N ASP A 41 0.28 10.86 13.06
CA ASP A 41 -0.54 10.95 11.85
C ASP A 41 -0.17 12.19 11.03
N SER A 42 1.12 12.41 10.79
CA SER A 42 1.60 13.49 9.93
C SER A 42 1.83 12.99 8.51
N ILE A 43 1.26 13.69 7.53
CA ILE A 43 1.36 13.31 6.11
C ILE A 43 2.83 13.28 5.68
N LEU A 44 3.25 12.16 5.08
CA LEU A 44 4.56 12.05 4.45
C LEU A 44 4.57 12.77 3.09
N PRO A 45 5.65 13.45 2.72
CA PRO A 45 5.78 14.04 1.39
C PRO A 45 5.83 12.93 0.33
N LEU A 46 4.80 12.87 -0.51
CA LEU A 46 4.68 11.84 -1.55
C LEU A 46 5.68 12.05 -2.68
N ASN A 47 5.84 13.31 -3.14
CA ASN A 47 6.76 13.70 -4.21
C ASN A 47 7.98 14.44 -3.63
N ASP A 48 9.00 14.64 -4.46
CA ASP A 48 10.18 15.41 -4.08
C ASP A 48 9.79 16.83 -3.66
N TYR A 49 10.43 17.35 -2.62
CA TYR A 49 10.02 18.57 -1.94
C TYR A 49 11.20 19.37 -1.40
N VAL A 50 10.95 20.65 -1.15
CA VAL A 50 11.78 21.47 -0.25
C VAL A 50 10.94 21.85 0.98
N GLU A 51 11.61 22.03 2.11
CA GLU A 51 10.94 22.39 3.36
C GLU A 51 11.43 23.79 3.81
N LEU A 52 10.49 24.71 4.01
CA LEU A 52 10.72 26.03 4.55
C LEU A 52 9.74 26.33 5.67
N SER A 53 10.27 26.73 6.83
CA SER A 53 9.47 27.09 8.02
C SER A 53 8.40 26.04 8.39
N GLY A 54 8.73 24.75 8.26
CA GLY A 54 7.84 23.63 8.55
C GLY A 54 6.75 23.37 7.48
N GLN A 55 6.85 24.00 6.33
CA GLN A 55 5.95 23.74 5.17
C GLN A 55 6.70 23.02 4.06
N TYR A 56 6.02 22.07 3.42
CA TYR A 56 6.51 21.39 2.22
C TYR A 56 6.05 22.12 0.96
N PHE A 57 6.99 22.32 0.03
CA PHE A 57 6.73 22.86 -1.30
C PHE A 57 7.20 21.85 -2.33
N TYR A 58 6.35 21.56 -3.29
CA TYR A 58 6.59 20.63 -4.38
C TYR A 58 6.93 21.39 -5.67
N GLU A 59 7.36 20.68 -6.69
CA GLU A 59 7.62 21.30 -8.01
C GLU A 59 6.39 22.08 -8.54
N THR A 60 5.19 21.58 -8.26
CA THR A 60 3.93 22.26 -8.61
C THR A 60 3.71 23.57 -7.87
N ASP A 61 4.43 23.81 -6.79
CA ASP A 61 4.30 24.99 -5.93
C ASP A 61 5.37 26.07 -6.21
N LEU A 62 6.17 25.95 -7.29
CA LEU A 62 7.27 26.86 -7.57
C LEU A 62 6.86 28.33 -7.58
N PHE A 63 5.69 28.66 -8.11
CA PHE A 63 5.20 30.04 -8.10
C PHE A 63 4.95 30.55 -6.68
N LYS A 64 4.31 29.75 -5.83
CA LYS A 64 4.07 30.07 -4.43
C LYS A 64 5.38 30.17 -3.65
N LEU A 65 6.32 29.26 -3.92
CA LEU A 65 7.66 29.29 -3.33
C LEU A 65 8.42 30.55 -3.69
N ALA A 66 8.36 30.98 -4.96
CA ALA A 66 8.98 32.23 -5.42
C ALA A 66 8.40 33.46 -4.70
N GLN A 67 7.10 33.50 -4.46
CA GLN A 67 6.44 34.55 -3.69
C GLN A 67 6.93 34.60 -2.24
N VAL A 68 6.99 33.43 -1.57
CA VAL A 68 7.41 33.31 -0.16
C VAL A 68 8.89 33.71 0.00
N THR A 69 9.73 33.34 -0.96
CA THR A 69 11.17 33.67 -0.93
C THR A 69 11.51 35.04 -1.53
N ASN A 70 10.52 35.74 -2.08
CA ASN A 70 10.69 37.00 -2.82
C ASN A 70 11.77 36.90 -3.92
N SER A 71 11.73 35.80 -4.68
CA SER A 71 12.71 35.48 -5.72
C SER A 71 12.06 35.36 -7.09
N SER A 72 12.85 35.44 -8.18
CA SER A 72 12.34 35.16 -9.51
C SER A 72 11.94 33.68 -9.65
N LEU A 73 11.01 33.37 -10.54
CA LEU A 73 10.58 31.99 -10.76
C LEU A 73 11.71 31.09 -11.29
N GLU A 74 12.58 31.63 -12.15
CA GLU A 74 13.73 30.93 -12.69
C GLU A 74 14.73 30.56 -11.60
N TYR A 75 15.12 31.54 -10.77
CA TYR A 75 15.97 31.28 -9.61
C TYR A 75 15.37 30.27 -8.65
N THR A 76 14.07 30.40 -8.34
CA THR A 76 13.36 29.51 -7.43
C THR A 76 13.33 28.09 -7.95
N ARG A 77 13.14 27.90 -9.27
CA ARG A 77 13.18 26.59 -9.91
C ARG A 77 14.56 25.96 -9.77
N ASP A 78 15.61 26.68 -10.11
CA ASP A 78 16.98 26.15 -10.05
C ASP A 78 17.36 25.82 -8.59
N TRP A 79 17.04 26.74 -7.66
CA TRP A 79 17.23 26.49 -6.23
C TRP A 79 16.43 25.29 -5.73
N PHE A 80 15.18 25.06 -6.19
CA PHE A 80 14.37 23.89 -5.84
C PHE A 80 15.08 22.61 -6.25
N TYR A 81 15.54 22.51 -7.49
CA TYR A 81 16.20 21.30 -7.99
C TYR A 81 17.54 21.02 -7.30
N GLU A 82 18.25 22.05 -6.87
CA GLU A 82 19.49 21.91 -6.10
C GLU A 82 19.25 21.46 -4.64
N ASN A 83 18.14 21.85 -4.04
CA ASN A 83 17.88 21.68 -2.61
C ASN A 83 16.77 20.69 -2.28
N LYS A 84 16.11 20.11 -3.28
CA LYS A 84 14.99 19.18 -3.05
C LYS A 84 15.43 17.92 -2.31
N LYS A 85 14.56 17.49 -1.41
CA LYS A 85 14.63 16.18 -0.75
C LYS A 85 13.77 15.18 -1.50
N ASN A 86 14.18 13.91 -1.50
CA ASN A 86 13.41 12.85 -2.13
C ASN A 86 12.14 12.55 -1.33
N GLY A 87 11.01 12.54 -2.02
CA GLY A 87 9.75 12.11 -1.46
C GLY A 87 9.57 10.58 -1.49
N LEU A 88 8.43 10.12 -1.00
CA LEU A 88 8.11 8.70 -0.86
C LEU A 88 8.23 7.94 -2.19
N TRP A 89 7.68 8.48 -3.29
CA TRP A 89 7.71 7.82 -4.60
C TRP A 89 9.11 7.67 -5.17
N THR A 90 10.01 8.62 -4.92
CA THR A 90 11.41 8.50 -5.37
C THR A 90 12.09 7.32 -4.69
N HIS A 91 11.89 7.15 -3.37
CA HIS A 91 12.41 5.98 -2.66
C HIS A 91 11.75 4.68 -3.11
N TYR A 92 10.42 4.62 -3.17
CA TYR A 92 9.71 3.43 -3.60
C TYR A 92 10.10 2.98 -5.01
N ASN A 93 10.18 3.92 -5.95
CA ASN A 93 10.58 3.64 -7.32
C ASN A 93 11.99 3.10 -7.46
N ARG A 94 12.91 3.49 -6.58
CA ARG A 94 14.29 3.02 -6.56
C ARG A 94 14.41 1.60 -6.01
N ILE A 95 13.76 1.34 -4.87
CA ILE A 95 13.94 0.09 -4.12
C ILE A 95 13.06 -1.06 -4.60
N ILE A 96 11.89 -0.77 -5.18
CA ILE A 96 10.98 -1.81 -5.68
C ILE A 96 11.55 -2.48 -6.93
N LYS A 97 11.47 -3.81 -7.01
CA LYS A 97 11.81 -4.56 -8.22
C LYS A 97 10.93 -4.14 -9.39
N ASP A 98 11.38 -4.32 -10.62
CA ASP A 98 10.61 -3.97 -11.83
C ASP A 98 9.26 -4.66 -11.90
N ASN A 99 9.18 -5.90 -11.41
CA ASN A 99 7.98 -6.72 -11.27
C ASN A 99 7.47 -6.78 -9.83
N GLY A 100 7.87 -5.86 -8.97
CA GLY A 100 7.36 -5.73 -7.62
C GLY A 100 6.03 -5.00 -7.57
N CYS A 101 5.31 -5.16 -6.48
CA CYS A 101 4.01 -4.54 -6.24
C CYS A 101 4.08 -3.58 -5.06
N ILE A 102 3.33 -2.49 -5.12
CA ILE A 102 3.14 -1.54 -4.02
C ILE A 102 1.64 -1.52 -3.72
N ALA A 103 1.27 -1.84 -2.49
CA ALA A 103 -0.10 -1.82 -2.00
C ALA A 103 -0.20 -0.90 -0.78
N LEU A 104 -0.97 0.16 -0.90
CA LEU A 104 -1.07 1.19 0.11
C LEU A 104 -2.50 1.32 0.62
N PHE A 105 -2.67 1.20 1.94
CA PHE A 105 -3.95 1.50 2.56
C PHE A 105 -4.29 2.98 2.41
N ALA A 106 -5.54 3.26 2.17
CA ALA A 106 -6.04 4.61 2.04
C ALA A 106 -7.53 4.69 2.35
N GLN A 107 -7.99 5.88 2.73
CA GLN A 107 -9.40 6.21 2.87
C GLN A 107 -9.66 7.63 2.39
N THR A 108 -10.88 7.92 2.01
CA THR A 108 -11.30 9.26 1.58
C THR A 108 -11.10 10.31 2.69
N PRO A 109 -10.48 11.48 2.39
CA PRO A 109 -10.09 11.98 1.06
C PRO A 109 -8.66 11.62 0.62
N PHE A 110 -7.84 11.03 1.50
CA PHE A 110 -6.42 10.74 1.26
C PHE A 110 -6.21 9.79 0.07
N ASP A 111 -7.11 8.83 -0.13
CA ASP A 111 -7.07 7.89 -1.26
C ASP A 111 -7.03 8.60 -2.64
N LYS A 112 -7.73 9.73 -2.78
CA LYS A 112 -7.75 10.51 -4.01
C LYS A 112 -6.41 11.19 -4.25
N VAL A 113 -5.82 11.78 -3.20
CA VAL A 113 -4.50 12.42 -3.25
C VAL A 113 -3.42 11.39 -3.56
N LEU A 114 -3.42 10.27 -2.84
CA LEU A 114 -2.46 9.18 -3.01
C LEU A 114 -2.55 8.58 -4.41
N GLY A 115 -3.74 8.29 -4.90
CA GLY A 115 -3.94 7.77 -6.26
C GLY A 115 -3.48 8.74 -7.34
N ALA A 116 -3.83 10.02 -7.21
CA ALA A 116 -3.44 11.06 -8.16
C ALA A 116 -1.93 11.34 -8.15
N SER A 117 -1.24 11.12 -7.03
CA SER A 117 0.19 11.41 -6.91
C SER A 117 1.08 10.51 -7.77
N ASN A 118 0.58 9.34 -8.24
CA ASN A 118 1.32 8.46 -9.13
C ASN A 118 0.39 7.68 -10.08
N LEU A 119 -0.36 8.39 -10.91
CA LEU A 119 -1.29 7.81 -11.89
C LEU A 119 -0.59 6.87 -12.89
N SER A 120 0.68 7.11 -13.19
CA SER A 120 1.45 6.28 -14.13
C SER A 120 1.61 4.84 -13.65
N MET A 121 1.64 4.61 -12.35
CA MET A 121 1.78 3.31 -11.72
C MET A 121 0.48 2.77 -11.12
N LEU A 122 -0.53 3.62 -10.86
CA LEU A 122 -1.82 3.18 -10.33
C LEU A 122 -2.51 2.23 -11.31
N ARG A 123 -2.99 1.09 -10.82
CA ARG A 123 -3.62 0.05 -11.67
C ARG A 123 -5.06 -0.23 -11.29
N TYR A 124 -5.28 -0.55 -10.03
CA TYR A 124 -6.61 -0.86 -9.47
C TYR A 124 -6.56 -0.75 -7.96
N GLU A 125 -7.69 -1.00 -7.32
CA GLU A 125 -7.82 -1.03 -5.86
C GLU A 125 -8.50 -2.31 -5.40
N TRP A 126 -8.15 -2.73 -4.18
CA TRP A 126 -8.97 -3.62 -3.37
C TRP A 126 -9.78 -2.78 -2.40
N ILE A 127 -11.01 -3.21 -2.14
CA ILE A 127 -11.86 -2.66 -1.10
C ILE A 127 -11.91 -3.67 0.04
N TRP A 128 -11.29 -3.31 1.17
CA TRP A 128 -11.46 -4.06 2.39
C TRP A 128 -12.78 -3.66 3.06
N GLU A 129 -13.77 -4.54 2.96
CA GLU A 129 -15.04 -4.43 3.66
C GLU A 129 -14.86 -4.86 5.11
N LYS A 130 -15.21 -3.99 6.04
CA LYS A 130 -15.16 -4.25 7.48
C LYS A 130 -16.43 -4.95 7.91
N THR A 131 -16.32 -6.00 8.74
CA THR A 131 -17.49 -6.66 9.32
C THR A 131 -18.32 -5.76 10.25
N GLN A 132 -17.69 -4.70 10.78
CA GLN A 132 -18.33 -3.66 11.57
C GLN A 132 -17.94 -2.30 11.07
N ALA A 133 -18.91 -1.46 10.72
CA ALA A 133 -18.70 -0.10 10.31
C ALA A 133 -18.26 0.77 11.50
N THR A 134 -17.47 1.81 11.21
CA THR A 134 -16.98 2.79 12.19
C THR A 134 -17.60 4.16 11.96
N GLY A 135 -17.47 5.10 12.95
CA GLY A 135 -17.96 6.47 12.79
C GLY A 135 -19.41 6.66 13.26
N HIS A 136 -19.91 5.83 14.18
CA HIS A 136 -21.29 5.89 14.69
C HIS A 136 -21.69 7.26 15.28
N LEU A 137 -20.73 8.03 15.84
CA LEU A 137 -20.98 9.39 16.35
C LEU A 137 -21.45 10.37 15.27
N ASN A 138 -21.13 10.09 14.02
CA ASN A 138 -21.51 10.89 12.86
C ASN A 138 -22.63 10.24 12.02
N ALA A 139 -23.23 9.15 12.44
CA ALA A 139 -24.21 8.38 11.66
C ALA A 139 -25.48 9.18 11.30
N LYS A 140 -25.79 10.25 12.03
CA LYS A 140 -26.90 11.18 11.70
C LYS A 140 -26.52 12.23 10.64
N LYS A 141 -25.23 12.35 10.28
CA LYS A 141 -24.72 13.40 9.36
C LYS A 141 -24.15 12.83 8.07
N MET A 142 -23.64 11.59 8.13
CA MET A 142 -23.01 10.90 6.98
C MET A 142 -23.06 9.38 7.17
N PRO A 143 -22.89 8.60 6.10
CA PRO A 143 -22.81 7.15 6.19
C PRO A 143 -21.67 6.69 7.11
N MET A 144 -21.88 5.61 7.83
CA MET A 144 -20.82 4.96 8.60
C MET A 144 -19.77 4.35 7.64
N LYS A 145 -18.49 4.41 8.04
CA LYS A 145 -17.39 3.88 7.24
C LYS A 145 -17.34 2.35 7.37
N ALA A 146 -17.75 1.67 6.31
CA ALA A 146 -17.78 0.21 6.23
C ALA A 146 -16.57 -0.38 5.47
N HIS A 147 -15.71 0.44 4.87
CA HIS A 147 -14.57 -0.03 4.08
C HIS A 147 -13.34 0.88 4.18
N GLU A 148 -12.21 0.34 3.75
CA GLU A 148 -10.99 1.06 3.39
C GLU A 148 -10.50 0.57 2.03
N ASN A 149 -9.79 1.42 1.30
CA ASN A 149 -9.21 1.09 0.01
C ASN A 149 -7.76 0.60 0.20
N ILE A 150 -7.29 -0.28 -0.68
CA ILE A 150 -5.89 -0.64 -0.82
C ILE A 150 -5.53 -0.39 -2.27
N LEU A 151 -4.80 0.69 -2.53
CA LEU A 151 -4.41 1.11 -3.87
C LEU A 151 -3.21 0.31 -4.34
N ILE A 152 -3.28 -0.24 -5.55
CA ILE A 152 -2.24 -1.09 -6.14
C ILE A 152 -1.49 -0.35 -7.23
N PHE A 153 -0.16 -0.30 -7.07
CA PHE A 153 0.74 0.35 -8.00
C PHE A 153 1.83 -0.62 -8.45
N TYR A 154 2.15 -0.63 -9.74
CA TYR A 154 3.29 -1.36 -10.29
C TYR A 154 3.71 -0.83 -11.66
N LYS A 155 4.98 -1.07 -12.03
CA LYS A 155 5.55 -0.73 -13.34
C LYS A 155 5.24 -1.81 -14.38
N LYS A 156 5.61 -3.05 -14.07
CA LYS A 156 5.37 -4.26 -14.86
C LYS A 156 4.48 -5.20 -14.07
N LEU A 157 3.81 -6.11 -14.76
CA LEU A 157 2.94 -7.10 -14.11
C LEU A 157 3.70 -7.82 -12.98
N PRO A 158 3.23 -7.73 -11.73
CA PRO A 158 3.89 -8.33 -10.58
C PRO A 158 3.55 -9.82 -10.45
N THR A 159 4.20 -10.48 -9.48
CA THR A 159 3.71 -11.75 -8.95
C THR A 159 2.25 -11.57 -8.53
N TYR A 160 1.38 -12.46 -9.00
CA TYR A 160 -0.03 -12.48 -8.62
C TYR A 160 -0.49 -13.91 -8.39
N ASN A 161 -0.68 -14.28 -7.14
CA ASN A 161 -1.15 -15.57 -6.70
C ASN A 161 -2.62 -15.43 -6.26
N PRO A 162 -3.60 -15.65 -7.16
CA PRO A 162 -5.01 -15.46 -6.80
C PRO A 162 -5.43 -16.43 -5.72
N GLN A 163 -5.87 -15.91 -4.57
CA GLN A 163 -6.38 -16.72 -3.46
C GLN A 163 -7.83 -17.13 -3.77
N LYS A 164 -7.97 -18.21 -4.54
CA LYS A 164 -9.29 -18.73 -4.93
C LYS A 164 -10.07 -19.28 -3.73
N THR A 165 -11.38 -19.08 -3.74
CA THR A 165 -12.29 -19.73 -2.81
C THR A 165 -12.87 -21.00 -3.46
N THR A 166 -13.12 -22.04 -2.66
CA THR A 166 -13.56 -23.38 -3.12
C THR A 166 -14.93 -23.74 -2.57
N GLY A 167 -15.55 -24.81 -3.09
CA GLY A 167 -16.81 -25.33 -2.59
C GLY A 167 -18.06 -24.59 -3.08
N HIS A 168 -17.93 -23.78 -4.13
CA HIS A 168 -19.06 -23.11 -4.74
C HIS A 168 -19.85 -24.06 -5.66
N THR A 169 -21.11 -23.70 -5.92
CA THR A 169 -21.92 -24.39 -6.94
C THR A 169 -21.19 -24.34 -8.29
N PRO A 170 -21.08 -25.47 -9.02
CA PRO A 170 -20.45 -25.51 -10.32
C PRO A 170 -21.02 -24.45 -11.27
N ILE A 171 -20.17 -23.76 -12.00
CA ILE A 171 -20.61 -22.90 -13.12
C ILE A 171 -21.04 -23.82 -14.26
N HIS A 172 -22.15 -23.51 -14.93
CA HIS A 172 -22.54 -24.23 -16.13
C HIS A 172 -21.39 -24.22 -17.14
N SER A 173 -21.01 -25.43 -17.60
CA SER A 173 -20.00 -25.55 -18.66
C SER A 173 -20.56 -25.02 -19.96
N TYR A 174 -19.73 -24.35 -20.72
CA TYR A 174 -20.08 -23.84 -22.05
C TYR A 174 -18.87 -23.95 -22.98
N THR A 175 -19.19 -24.16 -24.24
CA THR A 175 -18.24 -23.97 -25.34
C THR A 175 -18.89 -23.00 -26.32
N LYS A 176 -18.19 -21.91 -26.62
CA LYS A 176 -18.66 -20.89 -27.54
C LYS A 176 -17.60 -20.67 -28.62
N TYR A 177 -18.00 -20.85 -29.86
CA TYR A 177 -17.18 -20.46 -31.01
C TYR A 177 -17.36 -18.96 -31.25
N VAL A 178 -16.27 -18.22 -31.16
CA VAL A 178 -16.27 -16.80 -31.48
C VAL A 178 -15.71 -16.64 -32.89
N GLU A 179 -16.56 -16.20 -33.81
CA GLU A 179 -16.10 -15.84 -35.14
C GLU A 179 -15.18 -14.64 -35.07
N THR A 180 -14.05 -14.73 -35.82
CA THR A 180 -12.92 -13.79 -35.76
C THR A 180 -13.24 -12.36 -36.28
N GLN A 181 -14.49 -12.07 -36.67
CA GLN A 181 -14.88 -10.75 -37.16
C GLN A 181 -15.26 -9.73 -36.07
N ASN A 182 -15.44 -10.15 -34.84
CA ASN A 182 -15.75 -9.24 -33.71
C ASN A 182 -14.48 -8.86 -32.96
N ASN A 183 -13.70 -7.94 -33.54
CA ASN A 183 -12.78 -7.12 -32.76
C ASN A 183 -13.63 -6.27 -31.80
N THR A 184 -13.79 -6.68 -30.55
CA THR A 184 -14.33 -5.77 -29.55
C THR A 184 -13.20 -4.82 -29.16
N GLU A 185 -13.44 -3.52 -29.32
CA GLU A 185 -12.50 -2.45 -28.92
C GLU A 185 -12.05 -2.59 -27.46
N ILE A 186 -12.87 -3.27 -26.62
CA ILE A 186 -12.66 -3.43 -25.20
C ILE A 186 -11.71 -4.60 -24.85
N TYR A 187 -11.79 -5.73 -25.55
CA TYR A 187 -11.09 -6.97 -25.15
C TYR A 187 -10.04 -7.48 -26.13
N GLY A 188 -9.81 -6.79 -27.24
CA GLY A 188 -8.83 -7.19 -28.25
C GLY A 188 -9.21 -8.46 -29.04
N ARG A 189 -8.23 -9.14 -29.63
CA ARG A 189 -8.44 -10.38 -30.41
C ARG A 189 -8.66 -11.55 -29.47
N MET A 190 -9.81 -12.21 -29.55
CA MET A 190 -10.09 -13.47 -28.84
C MET A 190 -9.76 -14.69 -29.68
N ASN A 191 -9.34 -15.78 -29.03
CA ASN A 191 -9.16 -17.08 -29.67
C ASN A 191 -10.51 -17.61 -30.19
N LYS A 192 -10.45 -18.46 -31.25
CA LYS A 192 -11.62 -18.97 -31.99
C LYS A 192 -12.59 -19.82 -31.13
N GLU A 193 -12.11 -20.41 -30.06
CA GLU A 193 -12.90 -21.28 -29.18
C GLU A 193 -12.71 -20.86 -27.71
N LEU A 194 -13.81 -20.62 -27.05
CA LEU A 194 -13.86 -20.34 -25.61
C LEU A 194 -14.68 -21.46 -24.96
N SER A 195 -14.05 -22.23 -24.11
CA SER A 195 -14.72 -23.21 -23.26
C SER A 195 -14.42 -22.90 -21.79
N GLY A 196 -15.37 -23.20 -20.94
CA GLY A 196 -15.23 -22.98 -19.49
C GLY A 196 -16.42 -23.53 -18.73
N GLY A 197 -16.33 -23.47 -17.39
CA GLY A 197 -17.37 -23.92 -16.47
C GLY A 197 -17.07 -25.27 -15.84
N GLY A 198 -17.99 -25.74 -15.02
CA GLY A 198 -17.84 -26.97 -14.25
C GLY A 198 -16.98 -26.82 -12.98
N GLU A 199 -16.21 -25.76 -12.84
CA GLU A 199 -15.36 -25.53 -11.69
C GLU A 199 -16.17 -25.04 -10.47
N THR A 200 -15.71 -25.44 -9.28
CA THR A 200 -16.29 -25.05 -7.98
C THR A 200 -15.46 -24.00 -7.25
N ASP A 201 -14.33 -23.61 -7.81
CA ASP A 201 -13.49 -22.52 -7.29
C ASP A 201 -13.83 -21.19 -7.97
N ARG A 202 -13.56 -20.09 -7.26
CA ARG A 202 -13.78 -18.73 -7.75
C ARG A 202 -12.54 -17.88 -7.54
N TYR A 203 -12.20 -17.10 -8.55
CA TYR A 203 -11.20 -16.05 -8.42
C TYR A 203 -11.65 -14.98 -7.43
N PRO A 204 -10.70 -14.34 -6.74
CA PRO A 204 -11.02 -13.25 -5.82
C PRO A 204 -11.69 -12.08 -6.55
N ARG A 205 -12.60 -11.42 -5.86
CA ARG A 205 -13.21 -10.16 -6.30
C ARG A 205 -12.51 -9.00 -5.65
N SER A 206 -12.62 -7.79 -6.24
CA SER A 206 -11.99 -6.57 -5.71
C SER A 206 -12.51 -6.14 -4.33
N VAL A 207 -13.63 -6.66 -3.88
CA VAL A 207 -14.16 -6.44 -2.53
C VAL A 207 -13.91 -7.72 -1.72
N ILE A 208 -13.17 -7.56 -0.61
CA ILE A 208 -12.78 -8.64 0.31
C ILE A 208 -13.20 -8.28 1.72
N THR A 209 -13.75 -9.24 2.45
CA THR A 209 -14.27 -9.01 3.81
C THR A 209 -13.34 -9.65 4.83
N PHE A 210 -12.83 -8.85 5.76
CA PHE A 210 -12.02 -9.30 6.90
C PHE A 210 -12.48 -8.62 8.18
N ALA A 211 -12.56 -9.41 9.27
CA ALA A 211 -12.87 -8.89 10.58
C ALA A 211 -11.70 -8.08 11.15
N SER A 212 -11.98 -7.02 11.90
CA SER A 212 -10.96 -6.27 12.61
C SER A 212 -10.48 -7.04 13.84
N ASP A 213 -9.16 -7.09 14.05
CA ASP A 213 -8.55 -7.74 15.24
C ASP A 213 -8.62 -6.89 16.52
N LYS A 214 -9.19 -5.69 16.47
CA LYS A 214 -9.26 -4.75 17.62
C LYS A 214 -9.93 -5.33 18.85
N GLN A 215 -10.81 -6.32 18.68
CA GLN A 215 -11.49 -6.97 19.81
C GLN A 215 -10.64 -8.04 20.50
N LYS A 216 -9.62 -8.59 19.83
CA LYS A 216 -8.77 -9.67 20.35
C LYS A 216 -7.50 -9.14 21.04
N SER A 217 -6.88 -8.12 20.48
CA SER A 217 -5.68 -7.48 21.03
C SER A 217 -5.53 -6.08 20.44
N CYS A 218 -5.96 -5.04 21.16
CA CYS A 218 -5.81 -3.66 20.71
C CYS A 218 -4.43 -3.14 21.13
N LEU A 219 -3.39 -3.45 20.38
CA LEU A 219 -2.04 -2.93 20.61
C LEU A 219 -1.86 -1.52 20.02
N HIS A 220 -2.65 -1.18 18.99
CA HIS A 220 -2.67 0.13 18.36
C HIS A 220 -4.07 0.48 17.85
N PRO A 221 -4.54 1.73 17.98
CA PRO A 221 -5.89 2.15 17.59
C PRO A 221 -6.25 1.89 16.12
N THR A 222 -5.24 1.87 15.24
CA THR A 222 -5.39 1.69 13.79
C THR A 222 -4.86 0.35 13.28
N GLN A 223 -4.65 -0.64 14.17
CA GLN A 223 -4.14 -1.95 13.80
C GLN A 223 -4.98 -2.58 12.67
N LYS A 224 -4.30 -3.00 11.59
CA LYS A 224 -4.90 -3.74 10.48
C LYS A 224 -5.08 -5.23 10.85
N PRO A 225 -6.08 -5.92 10.28
CA PRO A 225 -6.26 -7.35 10.50
C PRO A 225 -5.08 -8.17 10.01
N LEU A 226 -4.55 -9.06 10.84
CA LEU A 226 -3.44 -9.96 10.49
C LEU A 226 -3.79 -10.81 9.26
N SER A 227 -4.98 -11.38 9.24
CA SER A 227 -5.46 -12.21 8.13
C SER A 227 -5.56 -11.47 6.79
N LEU A 228 -5.90 -10.17 6.81
CA LEU A 228 -5.87 -9.32 5.62
C LEU A 228 -4.43 -9.10 5.14
N CYS A 229 -3.51 -8.81 6.07
CA CYS A 229 -2.10 -8.62 5.72
C CYS A 229 -1.49 -9.89 5.12
N GLU A 230 -1.76 -11.07 5.71
CA GLU A 230 -1.34 -12.36 5.16
C GLU A 230 -1.91 -12.63 3.77
N TYR A 231 -3.20 -12.31 3.56
CA TYR A 231 -3.85 -12.46 2.26
C TYR A 231 -3.16 -11.61 1.19
N MET A 232 -2.88 -10.33 1.48
CA MET A 232 -2.21 -9.43 0.54
C MET A 232 -0.77 -9.87 0.27
N ILE A 233 -0.01 -10.26 1.29
CA ILE A 233 1.36 -10.76 1.14
C ILE A 233 1.39 -12.02 0.28
N LYS A 234 0.53 -13.01 0.55
CA LYS A 234 0.44 -14.23 -0.27
C LYS A 234 0.06 -13.95 -1.71
N THR A 235 -0.79 -12.94 -1.95
CA THR A 235 -1.26 -12.57 -3.29
C THR A 235 -0.13 -12.01 -4.15
N TYR A 236 0.75 -11.17 -3.59
CA TYR A 236 1.74 -10.42 -4.36
C TYR A 236 3.18 -10.90 -4.18
N THR A 237 3.41 -11.96 -3.42
CA THR A 237 4.75 -12.49 -3.15
C THR A 237 4.79 -14.01 -3.14
N ASN A 238 6.00 -14.56 -3.27
CA ASN A 238 6.31 -15.96 -3.03
C ASN A 238 7.07 -16.13 -1.69
N PRO A 239 7.12 -17.33 -1.10
CA PRO A 239 7.97 -17.59 0.07
C PRO A 239 9.42 -17.16 -0.16
N GLY A 240 10.01 -16.48 0.83
CA GLY A 240 11.37 -15.94 0.75
C GLY A 240 11.48 -14.52 0.19
N ASP A 241 10.43 -13.98 -0.46
CA ASP A 241 10.41 -12.61 -0.97
C ASP A 241 10.48 -11.58 0.18
N LEU A 242 10.95 -10.37 -0.15
CA LEU A 242 11.13 -9.28 0.80
C LEU A 242 9.94 -8.31 0.77
N VAL A 243 9.29 -8.15 1.92
CA VAL A 243 8.19 -7.20 2.16
C VAL A 243 8.72 -5.99 2.92
N LEU A 244 8.41 -4.80 2.45
CA LEU A 244 8.70 -3.54 3.13
C LEU A 244 7.43 -2.92 3.69
N ASP A 245 7.47 -2.52 4.97
CA ASP A 245 6.49 -1.62 5.58
C ASP A 245 7.19 -0.35 6.08
N SER A 246 6.88 0.77 5.46
CA SER A 246 7.50 2.05 5.79
C SER A 246 6.89 2.77 7.00
N CYS A 247 5.74 2.32 7.50
CA CYS A 247 5.03 2.89 8.65
C CYS A 247 4.39 1.78 9.48
N ALA A 248 5.25 0.99 10.14
CA ALA A 248 4.89 -0.33 10.65
C ALA A 248 3.88 -0.33 11.82
N GLY A 249 3.78 0.76 12.56
CA GLY A 249 2.86 0.85 13.69
C GLY A 249 3.02 -0.33 14.65
N SER A 250 1.96 -1.11 14.80
CA SER A 250 1.96 -2.34 15.62
C SER A 250 2.67 -3.55 14.97
N CYS A 251 3.39 -3.36 13.87
CA CYS A 251 4.15 -4.37 13.13
C CYS A 251 3.32 -5.57 12.64
N THR A 252 2.07 -5.36 12.26
CA THR A 252 1.20 -6.43 11.73
C THR A 252 1.77 -7.01 10.43
N THR A 253 2.35 -6.19 9.58
CA THR A 253 3.01 -6.62 8.33
C THR A 253 4.19 -7.55 8.61
N ALA A 254 5.01 -7.26 9.63
CA ALA A 254 6.13 -8.13 10.02
C ALA A 254 5.64 -9.51 10.49
N VAL A 255 4.63 -9.56 11.36
CA VAL A 255 4.02 -10.83 11.82
C VAL A 255 3.42 -11.59 10.64
N ALA A 256 2.70 -10.91 9.73
CA ALA A 256 2.11 -11.53 8.54
C ALA A 256 3.19 -12.08 7.59
N ALA A 257 4.32 -11.39 7.43
CA ALA A 257 5.45 -11.87 6.64
C ALA A 257 6.04 -13.15 7.24
N LEU A 258 6.28 -13.18 8.54
CA LEU A 258 6.75 -14.38 9.26
C LEU A 258 5.79 -15.57 9.07
N ASN A 259 4.48 -15.37 9.30
CA ASN A 259 3.45 -16.41 9.14
C ASN A 259 3.41 -17.01 7.74
N THR A 260 3.79 -16.23 6.77
CA THR A 260 3.71 -16.62 5.36
C THR A 260 5.05 -17.04 4.77
N GLY A 261 6.12 -17.07 5.58
CA GLY A 261 7.47 -17.45 5.15
C GLY A 261 8.15 -16.41 4.26
N ARG A 262 7.83 -15.12 4.46
CA ARG A 262 8.44 -13.98 3.76
C ARG A 262 9.41 -13.28 4.69
N ASN A 263 10.37 -12.59 4.09
CA ASN A 263 11.26 -11.67 4.81
C ASN A 263 10.61 -10.29 4.91
N TYR A 264 11.03 -9.50 5.89
CA TYR A 264 10.52 -8.15 6.07
C TYR A 264 11.62 -7.14 6.41
N ILE A 265 11.38 -5.88 6.09
CA ILE A 265 12.01 -4.68 6.65
C ILE A 265 10.88 -3.74 7.04
N CYS A 266 10.92 -3.23 8.26
CA CYS A 266 9.89 -2.32 8.77
C CYS A 266 10.54 -1.08 9.36
N PHE A 267 9.90 0.09 9.16
CA PHE A 267 10.28 1.34 9.80
C PHE A 267 9.15 1.85 10.69
N GLU A 268 9.49 2.30 11.89
CA GLU A 268 8.60 3.02 12.77
C GLU A 268 9.37 4.17 13.43
N LYS A 269 8.88 5.39 13.20
CA LYS A 269 9.55 6.60 13.67
C LYS A 269 9.29 6.87 15.15
N ASP A 270 8.05 6.64 15.59
CA ASP A 270 7.67 6.84 16.99
C ASP A 270 8.27 5.74 17.86
N LYS A 271 9.07 6.14 18.85
CA LYS A 271 9.79 5.22 19.73
C LYS A 271 8.87 4.33 20.56
N ASP A 272 7.80 4.90 21.09
CA ASP A 272 6.89 4.15 21.97
C ASP A 272 6.11 3.09 21.17
N ILE A 273 5.66 3.47 19.96
CA ILE A 273 4.99 2.55 19.04
C ILE A 273 5.98 1.47 18.55
N PHE A 274 7.21 1.84 18.22
CA PHE A 274 8.29 0.91 17.85
C PHE A 274 8.54 -0.13 18.93
N GLU A 275 8.61 0.27 20.21
CA GLU A 275 8.85 -0.66 21.34
C GLU A 275 7.71 -1.67 21.46
N VAL A 276 6.45 -1.22 21.35
CA VAL A 276 5.27 -2.09 21.39
C VAL A 276 5.26 -3.06 20.21
N GLY A 277 5.48 -2.58 18.98
CA GLY A 277 5.51 -3.41 17.78
C GLY A 277 6.66 -4.42 17.80
N SER A 278 7.86 -3.98 18.19
CA SER A 278 9.04 -4.85 18.30
C SER A 278 8.89 -5.92 19.37
N LYS A 279 8.25 -5.59 20.49
CA LYS A 279 7.94 -6.58 21.53
C LYS A 279 7.00 -7.66 20.99
N ARG A 280 5.93 -7.26 20.31
CA ARG A 280 4.97 -8.17 19.66
C ARG A 280 5.66 -9.16 18.72
N VAL A 281 6.55 -8.67 17.85
CA VAL A 281 7.25 -9.52 16.89
C VAL A 281 8.21 -10.49 17.61
N ARG A 282 8.93 -10.03 18.65
CA ARG A 282 9.82 -10.91 19.44
C ARG A 282 9.04 -12.01 20.17
N GLU A 283 7.89 -11.69 20.76
CA GLU A 283 7.02 -12.67 21.40
C GLU A 283 6.55 -13.71 20.39
N TYR A 284 6.18 -13.28 19.21
CA TYR A 284 5.72 -14.15 18.12
C TYR A 284 6.78 -15.11 17.60
N ILE A 285 8.07 -14.70 17.57
CA ILE A 285 9.18 -15.55 17.12
C ILE A 285 9.53 -16.60 18.19
N ASN A 286 9.27 -16.32 19.46
CA ASN A 286 9.61 -17.19 20.59
C ASN A 286 8.49 -18.19 20.97
N GLU A 287 7.30 -18.05 20.37
CA GLU A 287 6.20 -19.03 20.45
C GLU A 287 6.35 -20.11 19.38
#